data_d1eda30de4e866264a44484968d33130
#
_entry.id   d1eda30de4e866264a44484968d33130
#
_cell.length_a   1.000
_cell.length_b   1.000
_cell.length_c   1.000
_cell.angle_alpha   90.00
_cell.angle_beta   90.00
_cell.angle_gamma   90.00
#
_symmetry.space_group_name_H-M   'P 1'
#
loop_
_entity.id
_entity.type
_entity.pdbx_description
1 polymer ?
#
loop_
_entity_poly.entity_id
_entity_poly.type
_entity_poly.pdbx_seq_one_letter_code
_entity_poly.pdbx_strand_id
1 'polypeptide(L)'
;LKSYANITEGNALRLDWEGIVSKYELDYIMGNPPFVGYSLQSKEQKDDILSIYVDEKGKPYKTSGKIDYVSGWYFKAAQLMQNTAIRTAFVSTNSITQGEQVAGVWKPLYDRFGIHIDFAHRTFRWDSEASLKAHVHCVIVGFSIAENQQKKRLYTSERMQIVENINAYLLDAPLVFVESRNRVIADVPKMVYGNKPVDGGNLIIEASEYDDFIKREPLAQKYIKRLVGAREFINGELRWCLWLVGVSPAELRHMPAVMERIEKVKKMRENSPDEGARKLALTPAQFRETNNPPSAIVVPCHSSQNRRYVPMDFIDDSIVVTNAVLFIPAASIYHFGILTSNVHMAWMRAVCGRLKSDYRYSKDVVYNNFPWPTPTDEQKAKIEQTAQAILDA
;
A
#
# COMPACT_ATOMS: atom_id res chain seq x y z
N LEU A 1 -18.59 -46.49 11.67
CA LEU A 1 -17.90 -45.62 10.72
C LEU A 1 -16.43 -45.68 11.05
N LYS A 2 -15.60 -46.31 10.18
CA LYS A 2 -14.14 -46.25 10.29
C LYS A 2 -13.71 -44.83 9.89
N SER A 3 -13.08 -44.09 10.78
CA SER A 3 -12.48 -42.80 10.45
C SER A 3 -11.22 -43.05 9.64
N TYR A 4 -11.20 -42.60 8.39
CA TYR A 4 -10.02 -42.60 7.51
C TYR A 4 -9.35 -41.22 7.51
N ALA A 5 -9.11 -40.64 8.68
CA ALA A 5 -8.41 -39.38 8.75
C ALA A 5 -6.88 -39.62 8.65
N ASN A 6 -6.28 -39.20 7.54
CA ASN A 6 -4.83 -39.15 7.37
C ASN A 6 -4.34 -37.80 7.89
N ILE A 7 -3.81 -37.77 9.11
CA ILE A 7 -3.24 -36.56 9.71
C ILE A 7 -1.73 -36.67 9.72
N THR A 8 -1.05 -35.72 9.08
CA THR A 8 0.42 -35.64 9.05
C THR A 8 0.85 -34.35 9.72
N GLU A 9 1.73 -34.49 10.74
CA GLU A 9 2.33 -33.34 11.40
C GLU A 9 3.45 -32.75 10.58
N GLY A 10 3.49 -31.42 10.44
CA GLY A 10 4.58 -30.71 9.77
C GLY A 10 4.17 -29.37 9.16
N ASN A 11 5.15 -28.64 8.61
CA ASN A 11 4.87 -27.45 7.85
C ASN A 11 4.29 -27.83 6.48
N ALA A 12 3.02 -27.55 6.26
CA ALA A 12 2.30 -27.88 5.03
C ALA A 12 2.98 -27.37 3.75
N LEU A 13 3.70 -26.25 3.83
CA LEU A 13 4.45 -25.74 2.67
C LEU A 13 5.70 -26.60 2.34
N ARG A 14 6.26 -27.32 3.31
CA ARG A 14 7.47 -28.17 3.14
C ARG A 14 7.10 -29.63 2.88
N LEU A 15 5.94 -30.08 3.37
CA LEU A 15 5.49 -31.46 3.18
C LEU A 15 5.20 -31.74 1.71
N ASP A 16 5.50 -32.93 1.24
CA ASP A 16 5.02 -33.43 -0.04
C ASP A 16 3.56 -33.89 0.10
N TRP A 17 2.65 -33.14 -0.50
CA TRP A 17 1.21 -33.44 -0.42
C TRP A 17 0.84 -34.70 -1.20
N GLU A 18 1.53 -34.99 -2.31
CA GLU A 18 1.27 -36.17 -3.12
C GLU A 18 1.75 -37.44 -2.43
N GLY A 19 2.76 -37.34 -1.56
CA GLY A 19 3.20 -38.42 -0.68
C GLY A 19 2.21 -38.76 0.45
N ILE A 20 1.29 -37.85 0.80
CA ILE A 20 0.28 -38.08 1.83
C ILE A 20 -0.99 -38.68 1.20
N VAL A 21 -1.43 -38.15 0.09
CA VAL A 21 -2.59 -38.61 -0.67
C VAL A 21 -2.35 -38.35 -2.16
N SER A 22 -2.62 -39.35 -2.99
CA SER A 22 -2.51 -39.21 -4.44
C SER A 22 -3.43 -38.10 -4.95
N LYS A 23 -2.91 -37.20 -5.80
CA LYS A 23 -3.74 -36.16 -6.40
C LYS A 23 -4.93 -36.71 -7.22
N TYR A 24 -4.85 -37.93 -7.68
CA TYR A 24 -5.94 -38.59 -8.42
C TYR A 24 -7.05 -39.15 -7.51
N GLU A 25 -6.83 -39.13 -6.19
CA GLU A 25 -7.84 -39.47 -5.18
C GLU A 25 -8.47 -38.25 -4.52
N LEU A 26 -8.08 -37.04 -4.95
CA LEU A 26 -8.56 -35.78 -4.40
C LEU A 26 -9.60 -35.15 -5.32
N ASP A 27 -10.73 -34.76 -4.72
CA ASP A 27 -11.72 -33.88 -5.33
C ASP A 27 -11.54 -32.42 -4.94
N TYR A 28 -11.14 -32.17 -3.68
CA TYR A 28 -11.09 -30.83 -3.10
C TYR A 28 -9.85 -30.61 -2.24
N ILE A 29 -9.31 -29.40 -2.31
CA ILE A 29 -8.32 -28.87 -1.35
C ILE A 29 -8.95 -27.67 -0.66
N MET A 30 -9.08 -27.73 0.65
CA MET A 30 -9.66 -26.64 1.45
C MET A 30 -8.79 -26.33 2.66
N GLY A 31 -8.75 -25.07 3.06
CA GLY A 31 -7.98 -24.72 4.24
C GLY A 31 -8.13 -23.27 4.68
N ASN A 32 -7.62 -23.01 5.88
CA ASN A 32 -7.43 -21.71 6.47
C ASN A 32 -5.93 -21.55 6.81
N PRO A 33 -5.08 -21.23 5.85
CA PRO A 33 -3.64 -21.09 6.06
C PRO A 33 -3.30 -19.93 6.99
N PRO A 34 -2.09 -19.92 7.60
CA PRO A 34 -1.67 -18.88 8.54
C PRO A 34 -1.63 -17.48 7.88
N PHE A 35 -2.20 -16.48 8.57
CA PHE A 35 -2.26 -15.09 8.14
C PHE A 35 -1.04 -14.31 8.63
N VAL A 36 0.05 -14.32 7.86
CA VAL A 36 1.27 -13.57 8.17
C VAL A 36 1.58 -12.65 7.00
N GLY A 37 1.47 -11.33 7.23
CA GLY A 37 1.83 -10.32 6.24
C GLY A 37 3.34 -10.36 5.92
N TYR A 38 3.72 -10.07 4.70
CA TYR A 38 5.11 -10.21 4.21
C TYR A 38 6.17 -9.51 5.08
N SER A 39 5.82 -8.36 5.68
CA SER A 39 6.74 -7.59 6.54
C SER A 39 6.92 -8.21 7.93
N LEU A 40 6.04 -9.12 8.33
CA LEU A 40 6.04 -9.79 9.65
C LEU A 40 6.55 -11.23 9.58
N GLN A 41 6.84 -11.74 8.39
CA GLN A 41 7.37 -13.09 8.21
C GLN A 41 8.74 -13.25 8.85
N SER A 42 8.93 -14.38 9.56
CA SER A 42 10.25 -14.80 10.00
C SER A 42 11.15 -15.10 8.80
N LYS A 43 12.44 -15.29 9.05
CA LYS A 43 13.39 -15.71 8.00
C LYS A 43 12.95 -17.03 7.35
N GLU A 44 12.57 -18.01 8.16
CA GLU A 44 12.12 -19.33 7.71
C GLU A 44 10.87 -19.24 6.82
N GLN A 45 9.90 -18.40 7.21
CA GLN A 45 8.68 -18.19 6.42
C GLN A 45 8.99 -17.50 5.07
N LYS A 46 9.94 -16.58 5.05
CA LYS A 46 10.42 -15.98 3.78
C LYS A 46 11.12 -17.01 2.90
N ASP A 47 11.96 -17.86 3.49
CA ASP A 47 12.65 -18.93 2.78
C ASP A 47 11.64 -19.94 2.21
N ASP A 48 10.57 -20.27 2.95
CA ASP A 48 9.46 -21.10 2.44
C ASP A 48 8.81 -20.49 1.19
N ILE A 49 8.44 -19.21 1.23
CA ILE A 49 7.83 -18.54 0.08
C ILE A 49 8.79 -18.49 -1.10
N LEU A 50 10.06 -18.16 -0.88
CA LEU A 50 11.07 -18.10 -1.94
C LEU A 50 11.35 -19.46 -2.57
N SER A 51 11.18 -20.57 -1.84
CA SER A 51 11.35 -21.92 -2.36
C SER A 51 10.17 -22.42 -3.18
N ILE A 52 8.96 -21.94 -2.89
CA ILE A 52 7.71 -22.38 -3.52
C ILE A 52 7.34 -21.48 -4.70
N TYR A 53 7.40 -20.15 -4.51
CA TYR A 53 6.99 -19.17 -5.52
C TYR A 53 8.10 -18.96 -6.56
N VAL A 54 8.31 -19.97 -7.39
CA VAL A 54 9.39 -20.03 -8.37
C VAL A 54 8.86 -20.18 -9.79
N ASP A 55 9.62 -19.69 -10.76
CA ASP A 55 9.36 -19.90 -12.18
C ASP A 55 9.67 -21.35 -12.62
N GLU A 56 9.48 -21.67 -13.90
CA GLU A 56 9.72 -22.98 -14.48
C GLU A 56 11.20 -23.45 -14.33
N LYS A 57 12.11 -22.51 -14.13
CA LYS A 57 13.54 -22.78 -13.93
C LYS A 57 13.92 -22.88 -12.45
N GLY A 58 12.93 -22.83 -11.55
CA GLY A 58 13.15 -22.88 -10.10
C GLY A 58 13.67 -21.57 -9.51
N LYS A 59 13.63 -20.46 -10.25
CA LYS A 59 14.06 -19.15 -9.75
C LYS A 59 12.88 -18.42 -9.10
N PRO A 60 13.04 -17.84 -7.89
CA PRO A 60 11.99 -17.04 -7.26
C PRO A 60 11.54 -15.88 -8.14
N TYR A 61 10.24 -15.66 -8.23
CA TYR A 61 9.71 -14.46 -8.87
C TYR A 61 10.17 -13.20 -8.13
N LYS A 62 10.38 -12.11 -8.83
CA LYS A 62 10.83 -10.84 -8.23
C LYS A 62 9.92 -10.34 -7.10
N THR A 63 8.66 -10.70 -7.15
CA THR A 63 7.63 -10.32 -6.18
C THR A 63 7.55 -11.25 -4.96
N SER A 64 8.15 -12.44 -5.01
CA SER A 64 8.03 -13.48 -3.97
C SER A 64 8.43 -13.00 -2.58
N GLY A 65 9.43 -12.11 -2.47
CA GLY A 65 9.84 -11.52 -1.19
C GLY A 65 8.88 -10.49 -0.59
N LYS A 66 7.78 -10.16 -1.29
CA LYS A 66 6.82 -9.11 -0.89
C LYS A 66 5.37 -9.58 -0.90
N ILE A 67 5.13 -10.89 -0.90
CA ILE A 67 3.78 -11.47 -0.84
C ILE A 67 3.53 -12.08 0.55
N ASP A 68 2.26 -12.07 0.95
CA ASP A 68 1.85 -12.61 2.24
C ASP A 68 2.00 -14.14 2.28
N TYR A 69 2.28 -14.68 3.47
CA TYR A 69 2.66 -16.08 3.67
C TYR A 69 1.58 -17.06 3.16
N VAL A 70 0.30 -16.70 3.35
CA VAL A 70 -0.85 -17.47 2.85
C VAL A 70 -0.76 -17.79 1.35
N SER A 71 -0.09 -16.96 0.55
CA SER A 71 0.06 -17.14 -0.89
C SER A 71 0.77 -18.44 -1.27
N GLY A 72 1.66 -18.94 -0.40
CA GLY A 72 2.36 -20.21 -0.62
C GLY A 72 1.42 -21.38 -0.80
N TRP A 73 0.29 -21.42 -0.07
CA TRP A 73 -0.73 -22.49 -0.23
C TRP A 73 -1.42 -22.45 -1.57
N TYR A 74 -1.72 -21.26 -2.08
CA TYR A 74 -2.31 -21.11 -3.42
C TYR A 74 -1.39 -21.66 -4.51
N PHE A 75 -0.10 -21.34 -4.43
CA PHE A 75 0.86 -21.79 -5.42
C PHE A 75 1.09 -23.30 -5.34
N LYS A 76 1.23 -23.83 -4.13
CA LYS A 76 1.42 -25.26 -3.90
C LYS A 76 0.20 -26.07 -4.33
N ALA A 77 -1.02 -25.59 -4.03
CA ALA A 77 -2.24 -26.22 -4.51
C ALA A 77 -2.33 -26.19 -6.04
N ALA A 78 -2.08 -25.03 -6.68
CA ALA A 78 -2.09 -24.93 -8.14
C ALA A 78 -1.06 -25.85 -8.81
N GLN A 79 0.09 -26.05 -8.17
CA GLN A 79 1.11 -27.00 -8.64
C GLN A 79 0.62 -28.45 -8.57
N LEU A 80 -0.03 -28.83 -7.46
CA LEU A 80 -0.59 -30.19 -7.31
C LEU A 80 -1.75 -30.45 -8.27
N MET A 81 -2.59 -29.45 -8.52
CA MET A 81 -3.79 -29.55 -9.34
C MET A 81 -3.53 -29.79 -10.84
N GLN A 82 -2.27 -29.72 -11.30
CA GLN A 82 -1.94 -29.91 -12.71
C GLN A 82 -2.41 -31.27 -13.22
N ASN A 83 -3.17 -31.26 -14.36
CA ASN A 83 -3.75 -32.42 -15.00
C ASN A 83 -4.79 -33.18 -14.13
N THR A 84 -5.52 -32.45 -13.28
CA THR A 84 -6.59 -32.97 -12.43
C THR A 84 -7.85 -32.13 -12.54
N ALA A 85 -8.97 -32.61 -12.01
CA ALA A 85 -10.21 -31.88 -11.85
C ALA A 85 -10.39 -31.31 -10.41
N ILE A 86 -9.34 -31.29 -9.60
CA ILE A 86 -9.37 -30.82 -8.22
C ILE A 86 -9.82 -29.35 -8.17
N ARG A 87 -10.65 -29.04 -7.20
CA ARG A 87 -11.07 -27.68 -6.89
C ARG A 87 -10.49 -27.25 -5.53
N THR A 88 -9.98 -26.04 -5.48
CA THR A 88 -9.34 -25.52 -4.27
C THR A 88 -10.09 -24.31 -3.74
N ALA A 89 -10.20 -24.20 -2.42
CA ALA A 89 -10.72 -22.99 -1.75
C ALA A 89 -9.95 -22.69 -0.48
N PHE A 90 -9.49 -21.45 -0.35
CA PHE A 90 -8.80 -20.99 0.85
C PHE A 90 -9.47 -19.75 1.45
N VAL A 91 -9.49 -19.69 2.79
CA VAL A 91 -9.69 -18.46 3.54
C VAL A 91 -8.36 -17.72 3.58
N SER A 92 -8.37 -16.42 3.38
CA SER A 92 -7.14 -15.62 3.35
C SER A 92 -7.40 -14.20 3.87
N THR A 93 -6.34 -13.50 4.22
CA THR A 93 -6.43 -12.06 4.42
C THR A 93 -6.79 -11.37 3.10
N ASN A 94 -7.60 -10.33 3.17
CA ASN A 94 -8.03 -9.59 1.98
C ASN A 94 -6.88 -8.87 1.24
N SER A 95 -5.71 -8.77 1.86
CA SER A 95 -4.50 -8.16 1.29
C SER A 95 -4.08 -8.79 -0.04
N ILE A 96 -4.24 -10.11 -0.21
CA ILE A 96 -3.88 -10.81 -1.46
C ILE A 96 -4.69 -10.37 -2.69
N THR A 97 -5.79 -9.66 -2.47
CA THR A 97 -6.66 -9.13 -3.54
C THR A 97 -6.57 -7.62 -3.69
N GLN A 98 -5.48 -6.99 -3.20
CA GLN A 98 -5.33 -5.56 -3.11
C GLN A 98 -3.89 -5.10 -3.44
N GLY A 99 -3.78 -3.91 -4.04
CA GLY A 99 -2.49 -3.26 -4.25
C GLY A 99 -1.47 -4.12 -4.98
N GLU A 100 -0.23 -4.06 -4.53
CA GLU A 100 0.89 -4.81 -5.13
C GLU A 100 0.77 -6.34 -4.98
N GLN A 101 0.01 -6.81 -3.98
CA GLN A 101 -0.19 -8.23 -3.74
C GLN A 101 -0.92 -8.90 -4.92
N VAL A 102 -1.85 -8.20 -5.58
CA VAL A 102 -2.62 -8.80 -6.68
C VAL A 102 -1.72 -9.30 -7.79
N ALA A 103 -0.87 -8.46 -8.31
CA ALA A 103 0.05 -8.87 -9.36
C ALA A 103 1.10 -9.89 -8.84
N GLY A 104 1.58 -9.69 -7.60
CA GLY A 104 2.59 -10.56 -7.00
C GLY A 104 2.12 -11.98 -6.75
N VAL A 105 0.89 -12.14 -6.28
CA VAL A 105 0.30 -13.44 -5.95
C VAL A 105 -0.32 -14.10 -7.17
N TRP A 106 -1.21 -13.38 -7.87
CA TRP A 106 -2.10 -14.02 -8.85
C TRP A 106 -1.50 -14.12 -10.23
N LYS A 107 -0.70 -13.14 -10.69
CA LYS A 107 -0.13 -13.20 -12.03
C LYS A 107 0.70 -14.48 -12.26
N PRO A 108 1.61 -14.90 -11.37
CA PRO A 108 2.29 -16.20 -11.52
C PRO A 108 1.34 -17.41 -11.54
N LEU A 109 0.25 -17.39 -10.77
CA LEU A 109 -0.73 -18.49 -10.75
C LEU A 109 -1.47 -18.60 -12.08
N TYR A 110 -1.88 -17.47 -12.66
CA TYR A 110 -2.55 -17.45 -13.98
C TYR A 110 -1.57 -17.80 -15.10
N ASP A 111 -0.40 -17.17 -15.14
CA ASP A 111 0.55 -17.31 -16.24
C ASP A 111 1.14 -18.73 -16.29
N ARG A 112 1.43 -19.35 -15.13
CA ARG A 112 2.09 -20.65 -15.06
C ARG A 112 1.13 -21.82 -15.06
N PHE A 113 0.02 -21.72 -14.35
CA PHE A 113 -0.87 -22.84 -14.11
C PHE A 113 -2.23 -22.72 -14.81
N GLY A 114 -2.53 -21.54 -15.39
CA GLY A 114 -3.80 -21.33 -16.07
C GLY A 114 -5.02 -21.39 -15.14
N ILE A 115 -4.86 -20.99 -13.89
CA ILE A 115 -5.96 -20.99 -12.93
C ILE A 115 -7.08 -20.04 -13.36
N HIS A 116 -8.28 -20.31 -12.88
CA HIS A 116 -9.39 -19.36 -12.90
C HIS A 116 -10.15 -19.41 -11.58
N ILE A 117 -10.67 -18.27 -11.18
CA ILE A 117 -11.47 -18.15 -9.96
C ILE A 117 -12.90 -18.57 -10.29
N ASP A 118 -13.41 -19.58 -9.59
CA ASP A 118 -14.75 -20.15 -9.77
C ASP A 118 -15.77 -19.43 -8.90
N PHE A 119 -15.39 -19.15 -7.65
CA PHE A 119 -16.20 -18.36 -6.75
C PHE A 119 -15.32 -17.54 -5.79
N ALA A 120 -15.85 -16.46 -5.27
CA ALA A 120 -15.17 -15.70 -4.24
C ALA A 120 -16.17 -15.08 -3.26
N HIS A 121 -15.80 -15.04 -1.99
CA HIS A 121 -16.42 -14.17 -1.02
C HIS A 121 -15.53 -12.94 -0.86
N ARG A 122 -16.08 -11.77 -1.22
CA ARG A 122 -15.38 -10.48 -1.07
C ARG A 122 -15.16 -10.17 0.41
N THR A 123 -14.30 -9.20 0.65
CA THR A 123 -13.89 -8.83 2.02
C THR A 123 -15.05 -8.85 3.02
N PHE A 124 -14.89 -9.66 4.03
CA PHE A 124 -15.75 -9.71 5.21
C PHE A 124 -14.92 -9.63 6.49
N ARG A 125 -15.55 -9.23 7.55
CA ARG A 125 -14.91 -9.16 8.86
C ARG A 125 -15.03 -10.52 9.55
N TRP A 126 -13.90 -11.10 9.91
CA TRP A 126 -13.86 -12.27 10.77
C TRP A 126 -13.61 -11.82 12.19
N ASP A 127 -14.56 -12.06 13.07
CA ASP A 127 -14.46 -11.76 14.50
C ASP A 127 -14.05 -13.03 15.25
N SER A 128 -12.93 -12.94 15.97
CA SER A 128 -12.54 -14.04 16.87
C SER A 128 -13.45 -14.07 18.08
N GLU A 129 -13.87 -15.27 18.49
CA GLU A 129 -14.60 -15.50 19.77
C GLU A 129 -13.67 -15.35 20.98
N ALA A 130 -12.36 -15.18 20.79
CA ALA A 130 -11.40 -14.99 21.86
C ALA A 130 -11.61 -13.65 22.59
N SER A 131 -11.25 -13.61 23.88
CA SER A 131 -11.39 -12.43 24.76
C SER A 131 -10.65 -11.17 24.26
N LEU A 132 -9.63 -11.31 23.42
CA LEU A 132 -9.01 -10.25 22.65
C LEU A 132 -9.59 -10.26 21.23
N LYS A 133 -10.57 -9.40 20.96
CA LYS A 133 -11.22 -9.25 19.65
C LYS A 133 -10.25 -8.75 18.58
N ALA A 134 -9.47 -9.67 18.02
CA ALA A 134 -8.70 -9.38 16.81
C ALA A 134 -9.66 -9.46 15.60
N HIS A 135 -9.94 -8.31 15.00
CA HIS A 135 -10.74 -8.24 13.79
C HIS A 135 -9.82 -8.39 12.58
N VAL A 136 -10.03 -9.44 11.79
CA VAL A 136 -9.30 -9.66 10.54
C VAL A 136 -10.25 -9.52 9.36
N HIS A 137 -9.81 -8.80 8.34
CA HIS A 137 -10.55 -8.72 7.08
C HIS A 137 -10.12 -9.86 6.17
N CYS A 138 -11.05 -10.77 5.89
CA CYS A 138 -10.82 -11.99 5.14
C CYS A 138 -11.51 -11.97 3.78
N VAL A 139 -11.03 -12.83 2.90
CA VAL A 139 -11.67 -13.26 1.66
C VAL A 139 -11.71 -14.79 1.62
N ILE A 140 -12.65 -15.36 0.86
CA ILE A 140 -12.60 -16.76 0.48
C ILE A 140 -12.48 -16.79 -1.02
N VAL A 141 -11.50 -17.54 -1.54
CA VAL A 141 -11.30 -17.68 -2.99
C VAL A 141 -11.25 -19.15 -3.35
N GLY A 142 -12.22 -19.55 -4.18
CA GLY A 142 -12.25 -20.87 -4.80
C GLY A 142 -11.79 -20.79 -6.24
N PHE A 143 -10.88 -21.70 -6.63
CA PHE A 143 -10.29 -21.73 -7.96
C PHE A 143 -10.04 -23.14 -8.46
N SER A 144 -9.93 -23.28 -9.77
CA SER A 144 -9.59 -24.53 -10.46
C SER A 144 -8.70 -24.26 -11.67
N ILE A 145 -8.19 -25.33 -12.28
CA ILE A 145 -7.39 -25.29 -13.51
C ILE A 145 -8.18 -25.87 -14.67
N ALA A 146 -8.93 -26.97 -14.43
CA ALA A 146 -9.78 -27.57 -15.43
C ALA A 146 -10.92 -26.61 -15.82
N GLU A 147 -11.29 -26.61 -17.09
CA GLU A 147 -12.44 -25.85 -17.57
C GLU A 147 -13.68 -26.16 -16.74
N ASN A 148 -14.29 -25.13 -16.21
CA ASN A 148 -15.48 -25.20 -15.40
C ASN A 148 -16.63 -24.49 -16.12
N GLN A 149 -17.61 -25.25 -16.59
CA GLN A 149 -18.80 -24.70 -17.23
C GLN A 149 -19.81 -24.11 -16.25
N GLN A 150 -19.56 -24.24 -14.94
CA GLN A 150 -20.44 -23.65 -13.93
C GLN A 150 -20.32 -22.12 -13.92
N LYS A 151 -21.45 -21.45 -13.75
CA LYS A 151 -21.49 -20.01 -13.58
C LYS A 151 -20.73 -19.61 -12.31
N LYS A 152 -19.88 -18.60 -12.43
CA LYS A 152 -19.08 -18.08 -11.32
C LYS A 152 -19.96 -17.36 -10.31
N ARG A 153 -19.60 -17.49 -9.04
CA ARG A 153 -20.40 -16.91 -7.92
C ARG A 153 -19.56 -15.93 -7.11
N LEU A 154 -20.02 -14.69 -7.08
CA LEU A 154 -19.38 -13.64 -6.30
C LEU A 154 -20.28 -13.28 -5.12
N TYR A 155 -19.76 -13.51 -3.90
CA TYR A 155 -20.45 -13.25 -2.65
C TYR A 155 -19.96 -11.94 -2.04
N THR A 156 -20.90 -11.15 -1.55
CA THR A 156 -20.66 -10.01 -0.67
C THR A 156 -21.37 -10.28 0.67
N SER A 157 -21.20 -9.40 1.67
CA SER A 157 -21.95 -9.48 2.93
C SER A 157 -23.49 -9.44 2.75
N GLU A 158 -23.94 -8.86 1.64
CA GLU A 158 -25.37 -8.57 1.41
C GLU A 158 -26.02 -9.55 0.44
N ARG A 159 -25.28 -10.03 -0.56
CA ARG A 159 -25.85 -10.85 -1.64
C ARG A 159 -24.83 -11.73 -2.35
N MET A 160 -25.35 -12.75 -3.03
CA MET A 160 -24.64 -13.54 -4.03
C MET A 160 -25.03 -13.06 -5.43
N GLN A 161 -24.06 -12.92 -6.31
CA GLN A 161 -24.24 -12.59 -7.71
C GLN A 161 -23.66 -13.70 -8.59
N ILE A 162 -24.38 -14.05 -9.65
CA ILE A 162 -23.84 -14.87 -10.73
C ILE A 162 -23.16 -13.93 -11.70
N VAL A 163 -21.89 -14.20 -12.01
CA VAL A 163 -21.04 -13.34 -12.83
C VAL A 163 -20.34 -14.16 -13.91
N GLU A 164 -19.92 -13.51 -14.96
CA GLU A 164 -19.17 -14.16 -16.03
C GLU A 164 -17.68 -14.27 -15.69
N ASN A 165 -17.14 -13.26 -15.04
CA ASN A 165 -15.73 -13.18 -14.68
C ASN A 165 -15.56 -12.88 -13.20
N ILE A 166 -14.50 -13.42 -12.61
CA ILE A 166 -13.98 -12.99 -11.31
C ILE A 166 -12.49 -12.80 -11.51
N ASN A 167 -12.04 -11.54 -11.50
CA ASN A 167 -10.62 -11.23 -11.59
C ASN A 167 -9.92 -11.29 -10.23
N ALA A 168 -8.62 -11.09 -10.20
CA ALA A 168 -7.80 -11.16 -9.00
C ALA A 168 -8.09 -10.06 -7.95
N TYR A 169 -8.86 -9.01 -8.30
CA TYR A 169 -9.39 -8.01 -7.37
C TYR A 169 -10.76 -8.41 -6.81
N LEU A 170 -11.24 -9.61 -7.12
CA LEU A 170 -12.58 -10.11 -6.81
C LEU A 170 -13.69 -9.18 -7.34
N LEU A 171 -13.54 -8.77 -8.57
CA LEU A 171 -14.53 -7.96 -9.32
C LEU A 171 -15.05 -8.73 -10.51
N ASP A 172 -16.30 -8.49 -10.88
CA ASP A 172 -16.86 -8.94 -12.16
C ASP A 172 -16.31 -8.03 -13.28
N ALA A 173 -15.14 -8.38 -13.75
CA ALA A 173 -14.41 -7.61 -14.76
C ALA A 173 -13.37 -8.50 -15.46
N PRO A 174 -12.87 -8.11 -16.63
CA PRO A 174 -11.78 -8.80 -17.29
C PRO A 174 -10.54 -8.96 -16.42
N LEU A 175 -9.74 -9.99 -16.69
CA LEU A 175 -8.49 -10.22 -15.98
C LEU A 175 -7.47 -9.15 -16.36
N VAL A 176 -7.08 -8.35 -15.37
CA VAL A 176 -6.06 -7.30 -15.48
C VAL A 176 -5.18 -7.34 -14.24
N PHE A 177 -3.87 -7.19 -14.43
CA PHE A 177 -2.89 -7.04 -13.36
C PHE A 177 -2.25 -5.66 -13.42
N VAL A 178 -2.42 -4.88 -12.35
CA VAL A 178 -1.76 -3.58 -12.19
C VAL A 178 -0.47 -3.81 -11.41
N GLU A 179 0.64 -3.83 -12.13
CA GLU A 179 1.97 -4.00 -11.54
C GLU A 179 2.50 -2.68 -10.97
N SER A 180 3.29 -2.75 -9.91
CA SER A 180 3.98 -1.59 -9.35
C SER A 180 4.96 -0.99 -10.36
N ARG A 181 4.88 0.31 -10.61
CA ARG A 181 5.71 1.05 -11.58
C ARG A 181 6.39 2.25 -10.95
N ASN A 182 7.68 2.42 -11.25
CA ASN A 182 8.44 3.58 -10.79
C ASN A 182 8.20 4.85 -11.63
N ARG A 183 7.56 4.71 -12.80
CA ARG A 183 7.29 5.80 -13.75
C ARG A 183 5.83 5.79 -14.15
N VAL A 184 5.28 6.99 -14.33
CA VAL A 184 3.94 7.17 -14.88
C VAL A 184 3.86 6.67 -16.33
N ILE A 185 2.70 6.15 -16.72
CA ILE A 185 2.44 5.70 -18.11
C ILE A 185 2.01 6.84 -19.03
N ALA A 186 1.66 8.00 -18.46
CA ALA A 186 1.22 9.19 -19.19
C ALA A 186 2.24 10.33 -19.03
N ASP A 187 2.15 11.34 -19.87
CA ASP A 187 2.97 12.56 -19.77
C ASP A 187 2.32 13.54 -18.77
N VAL A 188 2.55 13.28 -17.49
CA VAL A 188 2.05 14.07 -16.36
C VAL A 188 3.13 14.24 -15.29
N PRO A 189 3.03 15.26 -14.43
CA PRO A 189 4.01 15.47 -13.35
C PRO A 189 4.17 14.25 -12.46
N LYS A 190 5.39 14.01 -11.99
CA LYS A 190 5.69 12.86 -11.10
C LYS A 190 5.12 13.08 -9.71
N MET A 191 4.44 12.06 -9.17
CA MET A 191 4.09 12.02 -7.76
C MET A 191 5.27 11.47 -6.95
N VAL A 192 5.57 12.10 -5.82
CA VAL A 192 6.66 11.72 -4.91
C VAL A 192 6.17 11.64 -3.47
N TYR A 193 6.91 10.93 -2.63
CA TYR A 193 6.65 10.94 -1.19
C TYR A 193 7.15 12.24 -0.57
N GLY A 194 6.46 12.72 0.46
CA GLY A 194 6.94 13.80 1.32
C GLY A 194 8.18 13.39 2.10
N ASN A 195 8.67 14.32 2.90
CA ASN A 195 9.96 14.24 3.58
C ASN A 195 9.89 13.36 4.83
N LYS A 196 10.86 12.47 5.00
CA LYS A 196 11.00 11.67 6.22
C LYS A 196 11.96 12.38 7.17
N PRO A 197 11.52 12.79 8.36
CA PRO A 197 12.37 13.57 9.27
C PRO A 197 13.62 12.81 9.73
N VAL A 198 13.49 11.59 10.20
CA VAL A 198 14.58 10.77 10.79
C VAL A 198 15.35 11.58 11.84
N ASP A 199 14.63 12.23 12.74
CA ASP A 199 15.12 13.25 13.65
C ASP A 199 14.84 12.96 15.14
N GLY A 200 14.14 11.86 15.43
CA GLY A 200 13.67 11.53 16.80
C GLY A 200 12.70 12.57 17.36
N GLY A 201 12.04 13.35 16.50
CA GLY A 201 11.13 14.45 16.88
C GLY A 201 11.84 15.76 17.23
N ASN A 202 13.17 15.84 17.09
CA ASN A 202 13.90 17.04 17.54
C ASN A 202 13.83 18.23 16.57
N LEU A 203 13.55 18.01 15.27
CA LEU A 203 13.31 19.10 14.33
C LEU A 203 11.82 19.45 14.20
N ILE A 204 10.96 18.70 14.88
CA ILE A 204 9.51 18.93 14.90
C ILE A 204 9.17 19.81 16.10
N ILE A 205 8.22 20.71 15.94
CA ILE A 205 7.70 21.60 16.97
C ILE A 205 6.19 21.33 17.06
N GLU A 206 5.77 20.77 18.20
CA GLU A 206 4.36 20.50 18.45
C GLU A 206 3.61 21.81 18.80
N ALA A 207 2.30 21.84 18.60
CA ALA A 207 1.48 23.01 18.86
C ALA A 207 1.62 23.53 20.31
N SER A 208 1.78 22.63 21.27
CA SER A 208 1.94 22.97 22.68
C SER A 208 3.25 23.64 23.04
N GLU A 209 4.29 23.50 22.21
CA GLU A 209 5.62 24.07 22.49
C GLU A 209 5.97 25.25 21.57
N TYR A 210 5.14 25.57 20.58
CA TYR A 210 5.46 26.55 19.55
C TYR A 210 5.73 27.95 20.12
N ASP A 211 4.81 28.47 20.91
CA ASP A 211 4.92 29.84 21.46
C ASP A 211 6.13 30.00 22.42
N ASP A 212 6.38 28.99 23.24
CA ASP A 212 7.51 29.01 24.17
C ASP A 212 8.84 28.83 23.44
N PHE A 213 8.87 28.04 22.38
CA PHE A 213 10.07 27.91 21.55
C PHE A 213 10.41 29.21 20.83
N ILE A 214 9.43 29.90 20.24
CA ILE A 214 9.64 31.20 19.57
C ILE A 214 10.10 32.28 20.56
N LYS A 215 9.52 32.31 21.77
CA LYS A 215 9.97 33.24 22.81
C LYS A 215 11.44 33.01 23.20
N ARG A 216 11.85 31.74 23.29
CA ARG A 216 13.22 31.35 23.66
C ARG A 216 14.21 31.56 22.51
N GLU A 217 13.77 31.39 21.27
CA GLU A 217 14.61 31.45 20.07
C GLU A 217 13.95 32.24 18.93
N PRO A 218 13.81 33.59 19.09
CA PRO A 218 13.09 34.39 18.09
C PRO A 218 13.72 34.36 16.69
N LEU A 219 15.05 34.18 16.60
CA LEU A 219 15.75 34.10 15.32
C LEU A 219 15.38 32.86 14.49
N ALA A 220 14.85 31.83 15.14
CA ALA A 220 14.43 30.62 14.47
C ALA A 220 13.11 30.79 13.68
N GLN A 221 12.31 31.83 13.97
CA GLN A 221 10.98 32.03 13.39
C GLN A 221 11.00 31.99 11.86
N LYS A 222 12.00 32.57 11.20
CA LYS A 222 12.13 32.59 9.75
C LYS A 222 12.42 31.19 9.12
N TYR A 223 12.81 30.22 9.93
CA TYR A 223 13.12 28.86 9.53
C TYR A 223 12.04 27.85 9.95
N ILE A 224 10.99 28.32 10.59
CA ILE A 224 9.88 27.47 10.97
C ILE A 224 8.86 27.46 9.85
N LYS A 225 8.55 26.25 9.38
CA LYS A 225 7.49 26.02 8.40
C LYS A 225 6.41 25.11 8.99
N ARG A 226 5.20 25.24 8.48
CA ARG A 226 4.12 24.32 8.85
C ARG A 226 4.47 22.91 8.38
N LEU A 227 4.34 21.93 9.27
CA LEU A 227 4.60 20.51 8.95
C LEU A 227 3.27 19.78 8.80
N VAL A 228 3.04 19.20 7.64
CA VAL A 228 1.77 18.53 7.31
C VAL A 228 2.01 17.05 7.00
N GLY A 229 1.50 16.18 7.85
CA GLY A 229 1.28 14.76 7.58
C GLY A 229 -0.19 14.49 7.27
N ALA A 230 -0.57 13.22 7.19
CA ALA A 230 -1.94 12.84 6.86
C ALA A 230 -2.97 13.35 7.90
N ARG A 231 -2.62 13.31 9.19
CA ARG A 231 -3.50 13.79 10.28
C ARG A 231 -3.70 15.30 10.21
N GLU A 232 -2.60 16.04 10.10
CA GLU A 232 -2.60 17.49 10.02
C GLU A 232 -3.41 17.97 8.81
N PHE A 233 -3.26 17.29 7.67
CA PHE A 233 -3.99 17.61 6.45
C PHE A 233 -5.49 17.30 6.56
N ILE A 234 -5.84 16.15 7.11
CA ILE A 234 -7.24 15.68 7.15
C ILE A 234 -8.04 16.36 8.27
N ASN A 235 -7.40 16.61 9.42
CA ASN A 235 -8.07 17.11 10.63
C ASN A 235 -7.78 18.59 10.92
N GLY A 236 -6.92 19.26 10.14
CA GLY A 236 -6.53 20.64 10.37
C GLY A 236 -5.63 20.84 11.61
N GLU A 237 -5.00 19.75 12.11
CA GLU A 237 -4.09 19.85 13.27
C GLU A 237 -2.88 20.71 12.94
N LEU A 238 -2.38 21.44 13.93
CA LEU A 238 -1.23 22.35 13.78
C LEU A 238 0.03 21.68 14.29
N ARG A 239 1.06 21.68 13.44
CA ARG A 239 2.40 21.24 13.77
C ARG A 239 3.41 21.95 12.88
N TRP A 240 4.62 22.15 13.35
CA TRP A 240 5.67 22.85 12.62
C TRP A 240 6.96 22.05 12.61
N CYS A 241 7.90 22.50 11.80
CA CYS A 241 9.27 22.00 11.80
C CYS A 241 10.29 23.10 11.59
N LEU A 242 11.49 22.85 12.08
CA LEU A 242 12.67 23.60 11.72
C LEU A 242 13.13 23.18 10.32
N TRP A 243 12.90 24.02 9.32
CA TRP A 243 13.32 23.80 7.96
C TRP A 243 14.63 24.54 7.68
N LEU A 244 15.75 23.87 8.03
CA LEU A 244 17.07 24.48 8.05
C LEU A 244 17.88 24.25 6.76
N VAL A 245 17.21 23.97 5.66
CA VAL A 245 17.84 23.79 4.34
C VAL A 245 18.45 25.11 3.87
N GLY A 246 19.75 25.10 3.59
CA GLY A 246 20.47 26.30 3.12
C GLY A 246 20.88 27.29 4.22
N VAL A 247 20.61 27.01 5.49
CA VAL A 247 21.04 27.87 6.62
C VAL A 247 22.54 27.72 6.83
N SER A 248 23.23 28.84 6.91
CA SER A 248 24.68 28.86 7.14
C SER A 248 25.08 28.43 8.55
N PRO A 249 26.24 27.79 8.73
CA PRO A 249 26.75 27.47 10.07
C PRO A 249 26.93 28.69 10.95
N ALA A 250 27.16 29.87 10.38
CA ALA A 250 27.28 31.14 11.12
C ALA A 250 25.93 31.53 11.72
N GLU A 251 24.84 31.46 10.96
CA GLU A 251 23.48 31.74 11.44
C GLU A 251 23.05 30.74 12.51
N LEU A 252 23.33 29.44 12.32
CA LEU A 252 22.99 28.41 13.30
C LEU A 252 23.63 28.68 14.68
N ARG A 253 24.89 29.17 14.71
CA ARG A 253 25.57 29.51 15.97
C ARG A 253 24.88 30.61 16.79
N HIS A 254 24.07 31.43 16.15
CA HIS A 254 23.28 32.47 16.85
C HIS A 254 21.93 31.93 17.38
N MET A 255 21.64 30.64 17.18
CA MET A 255 20.39 30.00 17.61
C MET A 255 20.70 28.79 18.53
N PRO A 256 21.05 29.02 19.79
CA PRO A 256 21.51 27.98 20.72
C PRO A 256 20.45 26.88 20.94
N ALA A 257 19.16 27.23 21.02
CA ALA A 257 18.10 26.23 21.16
C ALA A 257 17.91 25.38 19.91
N VAL A 258 18.15 25.90 18.72
CA VAL A 258 18.19 25.15 17.48
C VAL A 258 19.40 24.23 17.45
N MET A 259 20.57 24.71 17.83
CA MET A 259 21.81 23.91 17.90
C MET A 259 21.69 22.72 18.86
N GLU A 260 21.05 22.93 20.02
CA GLU A 260 20.75 21.83 20.97
C GLU A 260 19.91 20.70 20.31
N ARG A 261 18.89 21.10 19.56
CA ARG A 261 18.03 20.15 18.81
C ARG A 261 18.80 19.40 17.71
N ILE A 262 19.64 20.11 16.95
CA ILE A 262 20.51 19.52 15.91
C ILE A 262 21.47 18.49 16.52
N GLU A 263 22.06 18.78 17.68
CA GLU A 263 22.97 17.85 18.36
C GLU A 263 22.23 16.56 18.82
N LYS A 264 20.99 16.71 19.32
CA LYS A 264 20.13 15.55 19.65
C LYS A 264 19.82 14.70 18.42
N VAL A 265 19.52 15.32 17.26
CA VAL A 265 19.34 14.60 15.99
C VAL A 265 20.60 13.85 15.62
N LYS A 266 21.76 14.48 15.66
CA LYS A 266 23.04 13.86 15.35
C LYS A 266 23.29 12.63 16.19
N LYS A 267 23.18 12.73 17.51
CA LYS A 267 23.36 11.61 18.46
C LYS A 267 22.37 10.47 18.19
N MET A 268 21.11 10.79 17.95
CA MET A 268 20.10 9.79 17.62
C MET A 268 20.44 9.03 16.35
N ARG A 269 20.87 9.73 15.30
CA ARG A 269 21.27 9.13 14.03
C ARG A 269 22.53 8.28 14.15
N GLU A 270 23.55 8.73 14.86
CA GLU A 270 24.81 8.01 15.13
C GLU A 270 24.55 6.66 15.83
N ASN A 271 23.58 6.63 16.75
CA ASN A 271 23.21 5.43 17.52
C ASN A 271 22.14 4.56 16.85
N SER A 272 21.71 4.88 15.64
CA SER A 272 20.66 4.13 14.94
C SER A 272 21.16 2.75 14.50
N PRO A 273 20.36 1.68 14.62
CA PRO A 273 20.66 0.38 14.00
C PRO A 273 20.62 0.43 12.47
N ASP A 274 19.89 1.38 11.88
CA ASP A 274 19.80 1.59 10.44
C ASP A 274 21.02 2.34 9.90
N GLU A 275 21.77 1.70 9.01
CA GLU A 275 22.95 2.29 8.35
C GLU A 275 22.59 3.57 7.57
N GLY A 276 21.42 3.59 6.91
CA GLY A 276 20.93 4.77 6.20
C GLY A 276 20.73 5.97 7.13
N ALA A 277 20.19 5.74 8.33
CA ALA A 277 20.04 6.79 9.34
C ALA A 277 21.40 7.26 9.87
N ARG A 278 22.37 6.34 10.11
CA ARG A 278 23.72 6.73 10.54
C ARG A 278 24.44 7.63 9.53
N LYS A 279 24.29 7.38 8.23
CA LYS A 279 24.84 8.25 7.18
C LYS A 279 24.27 9.68 7.24
N LEU A 280 23.02 9.85 7.67
CA LEU A 280 22.38 11.16 7.82
C LEU A 280 22.90 11.96 9.04
N ALA A 281 23.69 11.35 9.92
CA ALA A 281 24.34 12.09 11.03
C ALA A 281 25.32 13.18 10.55
N LEU A 282 25.76 13.10 9.30
CA LEU A 282 26.59 14.16 8.66
C LEU A 282 25.79 15.42 8.32
N THR A 283 24.46 15.33 8.22
CA THR A 283 23.55 16.44 7.90
C THR A 283 22.43 16.55 8.92
N PRO A 284 22.73 16.74 10.22
CA PRO A 284 21.73 16.61 11.29
C PRO A 284 20.70 17.75 11.31
N ALA A 285 20.96 18.85 10.63
CA ALA A 285 20.06 19.98 10.48
C ALA A 285 18.98 19.78 9.41
N GLN A 286 19.00 18.65 8.68
CA GLN A 286 18.10 18.42 7.55
C GLN A 286 17.30 17.13 7.75
N PHE A 287 16.11 17.09 7.16
CA PHE A 287 15.36 15.85 6.96
C PHE A 287 16.11 14.94 5.97
N ARG A 288 15.72 13.69 5.88
CA ARG A 288 16.31 12.75 4.91
C ARG A 288 16.10 13.22 3.48
N GLU A 289 14.89 13.62 3.14
CA GLU A 289 14.57 14.33 1.90
C GLU A 289 14.34 15.81 2.21
N THR A 290 14.65 16.67 1.24
CA THR A 290 14.52 18.14 1.38
C THR A 290 13.65 18.73 0.26
N ASN A 291 12.56 18.02 -0.05
CA ASN A 291 11.62 18.43 -1.09
C ASN A 291 10.65 19.49 -0.54
N ASN A 292 10.64 20.67 -1.11
CA ASN A 292 9.72 21.74 -0.73
C ASN A 292 9.45 22.63 -1.96
N PRO A 293 8.65 22.19 -2.93
CA PRO A 293 8.39 22.92 -4.16
C PRO A 293 7.51 24.14 -3.90
N PRO A 294 7.60 25.18 -4.76
CA PRO A 294 6.78 26.38 -4.65
C PRO A 294 5.28 26.14 -4.83
N SER A 295 4.90 25.06 -5.48
CA SER A 295 3.50 24.62 -5.60
C SER A 295 3.42 23.13 -5.82
N ALA A 296 2.46 22.46 -5.17
CA ALA A 296 2.17 21.04 -5.36
C ALA A 296 0.73 20.70 -4.97
N ILE A 297 0.18 19.63 -5.56
CA ILE A 297 -1.02 18.97 -5.05
C ILE A 297 -0.59 17.92 -4.02
N VAL A 298 -1.22 17.91 -2.85
CA VAL A 298 -1.02 16.90 -1.81
C VAL A 298 -2.09 15.81 -1.84
N VAL A 299 -1.66 14.58 -1.55
CA VAL A 299 -2.52 13.39 -1.49
C VAL A 299 -2.13 12.57 -0.27
N PRO A 300 -2.98 12.44 0.75
CA PRO A 300 -2.70 11.58 1.90
C PRO A 300 -2.51 10.13 1.48
N CYS A 301 -1.49 9.47 2.04
CA CYS A 301 -1.27 8.03 1.80
C CYS A 301 -2.41 7.16 2.34
N HIS A 302 -3.16 7.64 3.33
CA HIS A 302 -4.29 6.93 3.91
C HIS A 302 -5.53 7.81 3.96
N SER A 303 -6.68 7.22 3.60
CA SER A 303 -7.98 7.87 3.68
C SER A 303 -9.06 6.87 4.08
N SER A 304 -10.01 7.29 4.91
CA SER A 304 -11.12 6.44 5.35
C SER A 304 -11.93 5.90 4.17
N GLN A 305 -12.31 4.63 4.25
CA GLN A 305 -13.21 4.00 3.28
C GLN A 305 -14.58 4.67 3.19
N ASN A 306 -14.99 5.38 4.26
CA ASN A 306 -16.26 6.07 4.32
C ASN A 306 -16.25 7.41 3.57
N ARG A 307 -15.08 7.89 3.15
CA ARG A 307 -14.98 9.09 2.32
C ARG A 307 -15.26 8.76 0.87
N ARG A 308 -16.16 9.54 0.26
CA ARG A 308 -16.47 9.45 -1.16
C ARG A 308 -15.25 9.81 -2.00
N TYR A 309 -14.46 10.79 -1.55
CA TYR A 309 -13.26 11.28 -2.22
C TYR A 309 -12.07 11.28 -1.26
N VAL A 310 -10.89 10.94 -1.75
CA VAL A 310 -9.63 11.19 -1.04
C VAL A 310 -9.44 12.70 -1.00
N PRO A 311 -9.25 13.31 0.18
CA PRO A 311 -9.00 14.75 0.24
C PRO A 311 -7.68 15.08 -0.45
N MET A 312 -7.70 16.12 -1.28
CA MET A 312 -6.53 16.65 -1.98
C MET A 312 -6.62 18.16 -1.99
N ASP A 313 -5.48 18.84 -2.01
CA ASP A 313 -5.45 20.29 -2.07
C ASP A 313 -4.10 20.78 -2.59
N PHE A 314 -4.01 22.05 -2.93
CA PHE A 314 -2.76 22.72 -3.25
C PHE A 314 -2.04 23.19 -2.00
N ILE A 315 -0.72 23.15 -2.05
CA ILE A 315 0.17 23.75 -1.07
C ILE A 315 1.25 24.56 -1.77
N ASP A 316 1.83 25.49 -1.02
CA ASP A 316 3.01 26.23 -1.41
C ASP A 316 4.24 25.84 -0.57
N ASP A 317 5.33 26.55 -0.74
CA ASP A 317 6.60 26.31 -0.04
C ASP A 317 6.60 26.73 1.44
N SER A 318 5.56 27.36 1.95
CA SER A 318 5.39 27.62 3.39
C SER A 318 5.07 26.34 4.17
N ILE A 319 4.66 25.27 3.45
CA ILE A 319 4.28 23.97 4.01
C ILE A 319 5.30 22.91 3.63
N VAL A 320 5.81 22.18 4.62
CA VAL A 320 6.62 20.98 4.46
C VAL A 320 5.74 19.75 4.70
N VAL A 321 5.73 18.81 3.77
CA VAL A 321 4.93 17.58 3.91
C VAL A 321 5.79 16.40 4.36
N THR A 322 5.22 15.57 5.27
CA THR A 322 5.88 14.33 5.72
C THR A 322 5.62 13.18 4.75
N ASN A 323 6.39 12.09 4.88
CA ASN A 323 6.22 10.86 4.09
C ASN A 323 4.89 10.11 4.32
N ALA A 324 4.02 10.59 5.21
CA ALA A 324 2.63 10.15 5.33
C ALA A 324 1.71 10.75 4.25
N VAL A 325 2.25 11.66 3.44
CA VAL A 325 1.58 12.37 2.34
C VAL A 325 2.41 12.21 1.08
N LEU A 326 1.72 12.03 -0.04
CA LEU A 326 2.29 12.14 -1.38
C LEU A 326 2.06 13.55 -1.90
N PHE A 327 2.90 14.03 -2.80
CA PHE A 327 2.66 15.30 -3.47
C PHE A 327 3.11 15.28 -4.94
N ILE A 328 2.53 16.17 -5.74
CA ILE A 328 2.77 16.30 -7.17
C ILE A 328 3.26 17.72 -7.43
N PRO A 329 4.60 17.95 -7.54
CA PRO A 329 5.14 19.27 -7.84
C PRO A 329 4.66 19.79 -9.18
N ALA A 330 4.45 21.10 -9.28
CA ALA A 330 4.06 21.81 -10.52
C ALA A 330 2.78 21.25 -11.19
N ALA A 331 1.92 20.59 -10.43
CA ALA A 331 0.64 20.13 -10.93
C ALA A 331 -0.32 21.32 -11.11
N SER A 332 -1.09 21.31 -12.19
CA SER A 332 -2.10 22.34 -12.49
C SER A 332 -3.48 21.96 -11.96
N ILE A 333 -4.40 22.89 -12.03
CA ILE A 333 -5.81 22.69 -11.68
C ILE A 333 -6.47 21.59 -12.52
N TYR A 334 -6.02 21.39 -13.78
CA TYR A 334 -6.43 20.25 -14.60
C TYR A 334 -6.12 18.91 -13.92
N HIS A 335 -4.88 18.75 -13.40
CA HIS A 335 -4.49 17.54 -12.69
C HIS A 335 -5.33 17.32 -11.43
N PHE A 336 -5.61 18.38 -10.68
CA PHE A 336 -6.49 18.34 -9.53
C PHE A 336 -7.90 17.85 -9.92
N GLY A 337 -8.48 18.41 -10.99
CA GLY A 337 -9.82 18.02 -11.47
C GLY A 337 -9.90 16.55 -11.87
N ILE A 338 -8.87 16.01 -12.55
CA ILE A 338 -8.81 14.59 -12.88
C ILE A 338 -8.69 13.71 -11.62
N LEU A 339 -7.77 14.06 -10.71
CA LEU A 339 -7.50 13.26 -9.49
C LEU A 339 -8.70 13.25 -8.53
N THR A 340 -9.48 14.32 -8.46
CA THR A 340 -10.68 14.40 -7.64
C THR A 340 -11.96 13.91 -8.35
N SER A 341 -11.83 13.41 -9.60
CA SER A 341 -12.96 12.89 -10.36
C SER A 341 -13.46 11.53 -9.84
N ASN A 342 -14.72 11.23 -10.12
CA ASN A 342 -15.30 9.91 -9.86
C ASN A 342 -14.53 8.78 -10.57
N VAL A 343 -13.99 9.03 -11.77
CA VAL A 343 -13.25 8.05 -12.56
C VAL A 343 -11.96 7.66 -11.83
N HIS A 344 -11.18 8.65 -11.38
CA HIS A 344 -9.96 8.38 -10.62
C HIS A 344 -10.27 7.71 -9.26
N MET A 345 -11.34 8.12 -8.58
CA MET A 345 -11.76 7.48 -7.33
C MET A 345 -12.20 6.03 -7.55
N ALA A 346 -12.89 5.71 -8.64
CA ALA A 346 -13.25 4.33 -8.98
C ALA A 346 -12.01 3.48 -9.26
N TRP A 347 -11.07 4.00 -10.05
CA TRP A 347 -9.77 3.37 -10.29
C TRP A 347 -9.02 3.13 -8.98
N MET A 348 -8.84 4.16 -8.18
CA MET A 348 -8.14 4.08 -6.90
C MET A 348 -8.75 3.00 -5.99
N ARG A 349 -10.08 2.97 -5.83
CA ARG A 349 -10.78 1.97 -5.02
C ARG A 349 -10.57 0.54 -5.51
N ALA A 350 -10.45 0.36 -6.82
CA ALA A 350 -10.26 -0.96 -7.43
C ALA A 350 -8.84 -1.49 -7.20
N VAL A 351 -7.81 -0.64 -7.36
CA VAL A 351 -6.41 -1.10 -7.44
C VAL A 351 -5.57 -0.80 -6.19
N CYS A 352 -5.98 0.11 -5.31
CA CYS A 352 -5.19 0.47 -4.15
C CYS A 352 -5.11 -0.64 -3.11
N GLY A 353 -4.03 -0.62 -2.31
CA GLY A 353 -3.97 -1.40 -1.08
C GLY A 353 -4.90 -0.84 0.00
N ARG A 354 -5.04 -1.58 1.09
CA ARG A 354 -5.79 -1.13 2.26
C ARG A 354 -4.99 -1.35 3.55
N LEU A 355 -5.26 -0.51 4.53
CA LEU A 355 -4.83 -0.73 5.90
C LEU A 355 -6.11 -0.97 6.73
N LYS A 356 -6.33 -2.22 7.14
CA LYS A 356 -7.65 -2.68 7.62
C LYS A 356 -8.70 -2.48 6.51
N SER A 357 -9.63 -1.54 6.70
CA SER A 357 -10.63 -1.18 5.70
C SER A 357 -10.28 0.10 4.90
N ASP A 358 -9.43 0.96 5.44
CA ASP A 358 -9.11 2.27 4.88
C ASP A 358 -8.22 2.18 3.65
N TYR A 359 -8.40 3.08 2.70
CA TYR A 359 -7.63 3.14 1.46
C TYR A 359 -6.19 3.52 1.75
N ARG A 360 -5.25 2.78 1.15
CA ARG A 360 -3.83 3.12 1.11
C ARG A 360 -3.48 3.54 -0.32
N TYR A 361 -3.48 4.83 -0.56
CA TYR A 361 -3.08 5.39 -1.84
C TYR A 361 -1.58 5.17 -2.08
N SER A 362 -1.23 4.62 -3.22
CA SER A 362 0.16 4.36 -3.61
C SER A 362 0.46 5.02 -4.96
N LYS A 363 1.57 5.76 -5.04
CA LYS A 363 2.00 6.33 -6.33
C LYS A 363 2.31 5.24 -7.35
N ASP A 364 2.93 4.14 -6.91
CA ASP A 364 3.46 3.11 -7.81
C ASP A 364 2.38 2.21 -8.41
N VAL A 365 1.23 2.06 -7.73
CA VAL A 365 0.08 1.27 -8.21
C VAL A 365 -1.03 2.17 -8.73
N VAL A 366 -1.42 3.19 -7.95
CA VAL A 366 -2.59 4.01 -8.28
C VAL A 366 -2.25 5.09 -9.31
N TYR A 367 -1.30 5.97 -8.98
CA TYR A 367 -1.01 7.15 -9.80
C TYR A 367 -0.26 6.80 -11.09
N ASN A 368 0.81 6.03 -10.97
CA ASN A 368 1.69 5.72 -12.10
C ASN A 368 1.05 4.83 -13.17
N ASN A 369 -0.02 4.10 -12.82
CA ASN A 369 -0.77 3.25 -13.73
C ASN A 369 -2.11 3.85 -14.17
N PHE A 370 -2.47 5.04 -13.70
CA PHE A 370 -3.74 5.64 -14.08
C PHE A 370 -3.71 6.04 -15.57
N PRO A 371 -4.73 5.63 -16.36
CA PRO A 371 -4.83 5.99 -17.76
C PRO A 371 -5.38 7.43 -17.90
N TRP A 372 -4.48 8.41 -17.82
CA TRP A 372 -4.86 9.81 -17.97
C TRP A 372 -5.53 10.07 -19.33
N PRO A 373 -6.62 10.84 -19.35
CA PRO A 373 -7.27 11.22 -20.61
C PRO A 373 -6.39 12.18 -21.42
N THR A 374 -6.62 12.17 -22.73
CA THR A 374 -6.04 13.16 -23.66
C THR A 374 -7.19 14.09 -24.10
N PRO A 375 -7.48 15.17 -23.34
CA PRO A 375 -8.60 16.05 -23.64
C PRO A 375 -8.28 16.99 -24.80
N THR A 376 -9.34 17.49 -25.46
CA THR A 376 -9.25 18.71 -26.28
C THR A 376 -9.09 19.93 -25.37
N ASP A 377 -8.67 21.07 -25.93
CA ASP A 377 -8.52 22.32 -25.17
C ASP A 377 -9.84 22.75 -24.51
N GLU A 378 -10.97 22.57 -25.20
CA GLU A 378 -12.28 22.86 -24.67
C GLU A 378 -12.65 21.94 -23.48
N GLN A 379 -12.37 20.64 -23.61
CA GLN A 379 -12.60 19.69 -22.51
C GLN A 379 -11.70 20.00 -21.32
N LYS A 380 -10.43 20.36 -21.57
CA LYS A 380 -9.50 20.75 -20.53
C LYS A 380 -9.99 21.99 -19.77
N ALA A 381 -10.39 23.04 -20.50
CA ALA A 381 -10.93 24.27 -19.89
C ALA A 381 -12.17 23.99 -19.01
N LYS A 382 -13.06 23.11 -19.47
CA LYS A 382 -14.24 22.71 -18.68
C LYS A 382 -13.88 21.93 -17.42
N ILE A 383 -12.87 21.05 -17.48
CA ILE A 383 -12.34 20.34 -16.31
C ILE A 383 -11.73 21.35 -15.32
N GLU A 384 -10.93 22.29 -15.80
CA GLU A 384 -10.32 23.34 -14.97
C GLU A 384 -11.36 24.22 -14.29
N GLN A 385 -12.40 24.62 -15.02
CA GLN A 385 -13.52 25.39 -14.45
C GLN A 385 -14.25 24.64 -13.33
N THR A 386 -14.55 23.35 -13.54
CA THR A 386 -15.22 22.54 -12.52
C THR A 386 -14.31 22.23 -11.33
N ALA A 387 -13.01 22.08 -11.57
CA ALA A 387 -12.02 21.89 -10.53
C ALA A 387 -11.86 23.15 -9.67
N GLN A 388 -11.90 24.35 -10.27
CA GLN A 388 -11.88 25.61 -9.53
C GLN A 388 -13.12 25.74 -8.62
N ALA A 389 -14.29 25.38 -9.12
CA ALA A 389 -15.51 25.41 -8.31
C ALA A 389 -15.47 24.47 -7.08
N ILE A 390 -14.67 23.39 -7.11
CA ILE A 390 -14.43 22.53 -5.94
C ILE A 390 -13.55 23.26 -4.91
N LEU A 391 -12.55 24.00 -5.36
CA LEU A 391 -11.63 24.73 -4.48
C LEU A 391 -12.29 25.98 -3.87
N ASP A 392 -13.27 26.54 -4.55
CA ASP A 392 -14.01 27.74 -4.11
C ASP A 392 -15.14 27.39 -3.12
N ALA A 393 -15.51 26.10 -2.97
CA ALA A 393 -16.62 25.64 -2.11
C ALA A 393 -16.16 25.33 -0.68
#